data_d93810fc0efa9c8c68bd4e9154c88681
#
_entry.id   d93810fc0efa9c8c68bd4e9154c88681
#
_cell.length_a   1.000
_cell.length_b   1.000
_cell.length_c   1.000
_cell.angle_alpha   90.00
_cell.angle_beta   90.00
_cell.angle_gamma   90.00
#
_symmetry.space_group_name_H-M   'P 1'
#
loop_
_entity.id
_entity.type
_entity.pdbx_description
1 polymer ?
#
loop_
_entity_poly.entity_id
_entity_poly.type
_entity_poly.pdbx_seq_one_letter_code
_entity_poly.pdbx_strand_id
1 'polypeptide(L)' 'DSRFYRCNRGVVINLEHAVDFDRALFILDDETRISVSRKLVKNARQTFMDFLFQRGH' A
#
# COMPACT_ATOMS: atom_id res chain seq x y z
N ASP A 1 -12.97 -4.04 -3.17
CA ASP A 1 -12.75 -4.24 -1.75
C ASP A 1 -11.65 -3.30 -1.26
N SER A 2 -11.88 -2.65 -0.13
CA SER A 2 -11.00 -1.61 0.39
C SER A 2 -9.61 -2.11 0.80
N ARG A 3 -9.43 -3.42 0.97
CA ARG A 3 -8.12 -3.96 1.34
C ARG A 3 -7.19 -4.17 0.15
N PHE A 4 -7.69 -4.03 -1.08
CA PHE A 4 -6.85 -4.18 -2.27
C PHE A 4 -6.53 -2.82 -2.85
N TYR A 5 -5.28 -2.63 -3.23
CA TYR A 5 -4.83 -1.36 -3.76
C TYR A 5 -4.00 -1.60 -5.01
N ARG A 6 -4.32 -0.89 -6.09
CA ARG A 6 -3.55 -0.96 -7.32
C ARG A 6 -2.35 -0.02 -7.24
N CYS A 7 -1.17 -0.59 -7.13
CA CYS A 7 0.06 0.17 -7.00
C CYS A 7 0.52 0.75 -8.33
N ASN A 8 0.28 0.01 -9.40
CA ASN A 8 0.60 0.46 -10.75
C ASN A 8 -0.20 -0.39 -11.73
N ARG A 9 0.06 -0.19 -13.02
CA ARG A 9 -0.78 -0.76 -14.06
C ARG A 9 -1.01 -2.27 -13.94
N GLY A 10 -0.01 -3.01 -13.54
CA GLY A 10 -0.13 -4.47 -13.50
C GLY A 10 -0.06 -5.08 -12.12
N VAL A 11 -0.09 -4.27 -11.06
CA VAL A 11 0.15 -4.79 -9.72
C VAL A 11 -0.92 -4.30 -8.75
N VAL A 12 -1.54 -5.26 -8.07
CA VAL A 12 -2.50 -5.00 -6.99
C VAL A 12 -1.98 -5.70 -5.74
N ILE A 13 -1.96 -5.02 -4.62
CA ILE A 13 -1.54 -5.61 -3.35
C ILE A 13 -2.72 -5.70 -2.38
N ASN A 14 -2.58 -6.57 -1.40
CA ASN A 14 -3.52 -6.64 -0.29
C ASN A 14 -2.92 -5.83 0.86
N LEU A 15 -3.57 -4.74 1.24
CA LEU A 15 -3.08 -3.85 2.29
C LEU A 15 -2.94 -4.55 3.64
N GLU A 16 -3.67 -5.65 3.85
CA GLU A 16 -3.53 -6.42 5.09
C GLU A 16 -2.14 -7.02 5.24
N HIS A 17 -1.43 -7.24 4.13
CA HIS A 17 -0.08 -7.77 4.14
C HIS A 17 0.99 -6.68 4.09
N ALA A 18 0.60 -5.41 3.95
CA ALA A 18 1.54 -4.31 3.94
C ALA A 18 1.91 -3.94 5.37
N VAL A 19 3.19 -3.95 5.68
CA VAL A 19 3.68 -3.62 7.02
C VAL A 19 4.25 -2.21 7.08
N ASP A 20 4.61 -1.64 5.93
CA ASP A 20 5.18 -0.30 5.90
C ASP A 20 5.05 0.29 4.50
N PHE A 21 5.18 1.60 4.43
CA PHE A 21 5.25 2.31 3.15
C PHE A 21 6.41 3.30 3.25
N ASP A 22 7.48 3.02 2.52
CA ASP A 22 8.69 3.82 2.56
C ASP A 22 8.93 4.45 1.20
N ARG A 23 8.89 5.79 1.16
CA ARG A 23 9.06 6.59 -0.05
C ARG A 23 7.97 6.22 -1.07
N ALA A 24 8.28 5.37 -2.04
CA ALA A 24 7.34 4.96 -3.07
C ALA A 24 7.18 3.44 -3.12
N LEU A 25 7.47 2.78 -1.99
CA LEU A 25 7.44 1.32 -1.92
C LEU A 25 6.54 0.85 -0.79
N PHE A 26 5.67 -0.11 -1.09
CA PHE A 26 5.01 -0.88 -0.05
C PHE A 26 5.93 -2.03 0.34
N ILE A 27 6.10 -2.22 1.63
CA ILE A 27 6.86 -3.35 2.17
C ILE A 27 5.86 -4.32 2.76
N LEU A 28 5.88 -5.55 2.25
CA LEU A 28 4.93 -6.57 2.66
C LEU A 28 5.51 -7.43 3.77
N ASP A 29 4.64 -8.21 4.40
CA ASP A 29 5.01 -9.04 5.56
C ASP A 29 6.01 -10.15 5.22
N ASP A 30 6.15 -10.52 3.96
CA ASP A 30 7.16 -11.47 3.50
C ASP A 30 8.43 -10.76 3.00
N GLU A 31 8.59 -9.47 3.32
CA GLU A 31 9.69 -8.62 2.93
C GLU A 31 9.72 -8.24 1.44
N THR A 32 8.67 -8.60 0.71
CA THR A 32 8.54 -8.16 -0.68
C THR A 32 8.33 -6.66 -0.73
N ARG A 33 9.01 -5.98 -1.67
CA ARG A 33 8.87 -4.55 -1.88
C ARG A 33 8.20 -4.32 -3.22
N ILE A 34 7.11 -3.56 -3.19
CA ILE A 34 6.30 -3.28 -4.38
C ILE A 34 6.35 -1.80 -4.66
N SER A 35 6.88 -1.42 -5.82
CA SER A 35 6.97 0.00 -6.18
C SER A 35 5.60 0.52 -6.61
N VAL A 36 5.35 1.78 -6.26
CA VAL A 36 4.11 2.46 -6.59
C VAL A 36 4.38 3.46 -7.71
N SER A 37 3.45 3.56 -8.66
CA SER A 37 3.54 4.55 -9.71
C SER A 37 3.74 5.94 -9.12
N ARG A 38 4.65 6.73 -9.71
CA ARG A 38 4.96 8.07 -9.22
C ARG A 38 3.71 8.91 -9.01
N LYS A 39 2.76 8.81 -9.91
CA LYS A 39 1.53 9.58 -9.84
C LYS A 39 0.64 9.19 -8.66
N LEU A 40 0.82 7.98 -8.14
CA LEU A 40 -0.02 7.43 -7.10
C LEU A 40 0.61 7.48 -5.70
N VAL A 41 1.85 7.98 -5.59
CA VAL A 41 2.57 7.91 -4.30
C VAL A 41 1.79 8.59 -3.18
N LYS A 42 1.29 9.80 -3.40
CA LYS A 42 0.53 10.51 -2.37
C LYS A 42 -0.76 9.78 -2.03
N ASN A 43 -1.46 9.30 -3.06
CA ASN A 43 -2.69 8.54 -2.86
C ASN A 43 -2.42 7.23 -2.13
N ALA A 44 -1.34 6.54 -2.51
CA ALA A 44 -0.98 5.28 -1.88
C ALA A 44 -0.69 5.49 -0.39
N ARG A 45 0.07 6.52 -0.07
CA ARG A 45 0.41 6.83 1.32
C ARG A 45 -0.87 7.10 2.12
N GLN A 46 -1.74 7.94 1.58
CA GLN A 46 -2.98 8.29 2.27
C GLN A 46 -3.86 7.05 2.44
N THR A 47 -3.98 6.25 1.40
CA THR A 47 -4.79 5.03 1.45
C THR A 47 -4.25 4.06 2.52
N PHE A 48 -2.94 3.91 2.58
CA PHE A 48 -2.32 3.03 3.56
C PHE A 48 -2.56 3.56 4.99
N MET A 49 -2.38 4.86 5.19
CA MET A 49 -2.61 5.48 6.50
C MET A 49 -4.07 5.30 6.94
N ASP A 50 -5.00 5.52 6.02
CA ASP A 50 -6.41 5.36 6.31
C ASP A 50 -6.74 3.91 6.66
N PHE A 51 -6.14 2.97 5.94
CA PHE A 51 -6.35 1.56 6.20
C PHE A 51 -5.86 1.19 7.60
N LEU A 52 -4.66 1.63 7.96
CA LEU A 52 -4.10 1.37 9.28
C LEU A 52 -4.97 1.99 10.38
N PHE A 53 -5.44 3.19 10.14
CA PHE A 53 -6.29 3.89 11.12
C PHE A 53 -7.59 3.12 11.36
N GLN A 54 -8.24 2.68 10.28
CA GLN A 54 -9.47 1.92 10.40
C GLN A 54 -9.25 0.57 11.08
N ARG A 55 -8.12 -0.06 10.76
CA ARG A 55 -7.77 -1.34 11.33
C ARG A 55 -7.46 -1.24 12.83
N GLY A 56 -6.99 -0.08 13.27
CA GLY A 56 -6.65 0.16 14.67
C GLY A 56 -7.86 0.23 15.60
N HIS A 57 -9.04 0.24 15.02
CA HIS A 57 -10.27 0.22 15.79
C HIS A 57 -10.78 -1.21 15.88
#